data_1469fb34b1fc13475ec7a1cf2bb6979f
#
_entry.id   1469fb34b1fc13475ec7a1cf2bb6979f
#
_cell.length_a   1.000
_cell.length_b   1.000
_cell.length_c   1.000
_cell.angle_alpha   90.00
_cell.angle_beta   90.00
_cell.angle_gamma   90.00
#
_symmetry.space_group_name_H-M   'P 1'
#
loop_
_entity.id
_entity.type
_entity.pdbx_description
1 polymer ?
#
loop_
_entity_poly.entity_id
_entity_poly.type
_entity_poly.pdbx_seq_one_letter_code
_entity_poly.pdbx_strand_id
1 'polypeptide(L)'
;MHTLHDYLNALKTGGYRITDQRRAVCDFLAATPTHPTPSDVYGALSATHPEISRATVYNTLNALRDLGAIVEISVGGDHTHYDTNPEPHVNLVCLRCGQVVDYAGDVPLAVLYETVHAQTGFQAVSAQVQMVGFCAECQTRKRDEIRRQLQASATI
;
A
#
# COMPACT_ATOMS: atom_id res chain seq x y z
N MET A 1 -6.15 -4.90 11.03
CA MET A 1 -5.38 -3.63 11.00
C MET A 1 -4.40 -3.61 12.15
N HIS A 2 -3.13 -3.31 11.95
CA HIS A 2 -2.17 -3.16 13.04
C HIS A 2 -2.53 -1.94 13.90
N THR A 3 -2.36 -2.08 15.21
CA THR A 3 -2.52 -0.97 16.16
C THR A 3 -1.22 -0.16 16.28
N LEU A 4 -1.30 1.05 16.82
CA LEU A 4 -0.10 1.81 17.20
C LEU A 4 0.87 0.97 18.06
N HIS A 5 0.32 0.17 18.98
CA HIS A 5 1.12 -0.69 19.84
C HIS A 5 1.93 -1.71 19.06
N ASP A 6 1.33 -2.33 18.04
CA ASP A 6 1.99 -3.35 17.21
C ASP A 6 3.17 -2.76 16.45
N TYR A 7 3.00 -1.57 15.83
CA TYR A 7 4.09 -0.87 15.16
C TYR A 7 5.24 -0.49 16.09
N LEU A 8 4.90 0.07 17.26
CA LEU A 8 5.92 0.47 18.24
C LEU A 8 6.66 -0.75 18.80
N ASN A 9 5.96 -1.87 18.99
CA ASN A 9 6.57 -3.12 19.44
C ASN A 9 7.50 -3.70 18.38
N ALA A 10 7.09 -3.72 17.12
CA ALA A 10 7.92 -4.15 16.00
C ALA A 10 9.23 -3.33 15.94
N LEU A 11 9.14 -2.00 15.99
CA LEU A 11 10.32 -1.13 16.00
C LEU A 11 11.24 -1.40 17.19
N LYS A 12 10.68 -1.56 18.40
CA LYS A 12 11.49 -1.87 19.61
C LYS A 12 12.22 -3.20 19.47
N THR A 13 11.51 -4.24 19.04
CA THR A 13 12.07 -5.58 18.84
C THR A 13 13.16 -5.57 17.77
N GLY A 14 12.98 -4.75 16.71
CA GLY A 14 13.98 -4.51 15.68
C GLY A 14 15.17 -3.64 16.11
N GLY A 15 15.22 -3.22 17.38
CA GLY A 15 16.34 -2.42 17.91
C GLY A 15 16.26 -0.91 17.61
N TYR A 16 15.13 -0.44 17.10
CA TYR A 16 14.96 0.98 16.79
C TYR A 16 14.55 1.79 18.02
N ARG A 17 15.23 2.93 18.22
CA ARG A 17 14.81 3.89 19.24
C ARG A 17 13.48 4.53 18.85
N ILE A 18 12.51 4.54 19.76
CA ILE A 18 11.24 5.23 19.58
C ILE A 18 11.44 6.72 19.91
N THR A 19 11.21 7.56 18.90
CA THR A 19 11.15 9.01 19.01
C THR A 19 9.72 9.48 18.80
N ASP A 20 9.40 10.72 19.20
CA ASP A 20 8.06 11.30 18.99
C ASP A 20 7.70 11.34 17.49
N GLN A 21 8.67 11.66 16.63
CA GLN A 21 8.48 11.66 15.19
C GLN A 21 8.15 10.26 14.63
N ARG A 22 8.85 9.19 15.08
CA ARG A 22 8.52 7.82 14.69
C ARG A 22 7.16 7.38 15.21
N ARG A 23 6.84 7.77 16.44
CA ARG A 23 5.51 7.53 17.03
C ARG A 23 4.41 8.17 16.18
N ALA A 24 4.59 9.42 15.74
CA ALA A 24 3.62 10.12 14.90
C ALA A 24 3.39 9.38 13.56
N VAL A 25 4.44 8.85 12.93
CA VAL A 25 4.29 8.02 11.72
C VAL A 25 3.50 6.75 12.01
N CYS A 26 3.82 6.04 13.11
CA CYS A 26 3.09 4.83 13.49
C CYS A 26 1.62 5.10 13.82
N ASP A 27 1.34 6.22 14.46
CA ASP A 27 -0.04 6.64 14.80
C ASP A 27 -0.85 6.95 13.54
N PHE A 28 -0.26 7.66 12.59
CA PHE A 28 -0.87 7.90 11.29
C PHE A 28 -1.20 6.58 10.57
N LEU A 29 -0.26 5.64 10.51
CA LEU A 29 -0.47 4.34 9.84
C LEU A 29 -1.57 3.52 10.53
N ALA A 30 -1.66 3.55 11.86
CA ALA A 30 -2.69 2.86 12.61
C ALA A 30 -4.09 3.45 12.41
N ALA A 31 -4.17 4.74 12.05
CA ALA A 31 -5.43 5.44 11.82
C ALA A 31 -5.88 5.45 10.35
N THR A 32 -4.99 5.13 9.40
CA THR A 32 -5.31 5.21 7.96
C THR A 32 -5.86 3.89 7.43
N PRO A 33 -7.02 3.91 6.74
CA PRO A 33 -7.58 2.74 6.06
C PRO A 33 -7.09 2.61 4.61
N THR A 34 -6.16 3.46 4.18
CA THR A 34 -5.71 3.53 2.78
C THR A 34 -4.28 3.04 2.65
N HIS A 35 -3.78 2.98 1.41
CA HIS A 35 -2.40 2.64 1.09
C HIS A 35 -1.58 3.92 0.88
N PRO A 36 -1.09 4.57 1.95
CA PRO A 36 -0.42 5.85 1.81
C PRO A 36 0.94 5.72 1.12
N THR A 37 1.30 6.73 0.34
CA THR A 37 2.68 6.94 -0.09
C THR A 37 3.49 7.63 1.02
N PRO A 38 4.83 7.60 0.98
CA PRO A 38 5.65 8.39 1.92
C PRO A 38 5.33 9.90 1.85
N SER A 39 4.95 10.39 0.66
CA SER A 39 4.54 11.79 0.48
C SER A 39 3.23 12.11 1.16
N ASP A 40 2.26 11.19 1.15
CA ASP A 40 0.99 11.36 1.85
C ASP A 40 1.20 11.41 3.36
N VAL A 41 2.03 10.49 3.89
CA VAL A 41 2.38 10.47 5.32
C VAL A 41 3.07 11.76 5.74
N TYR A 42 4.06 12.21 4.95
CA TYR A 42 4.75 13.47 5.23
C TYR A 42 3.81 14.67 5.14
N GLY A 43 2.98 14.75 4.10
CA GLY A 43 2.01 15.82 3.89
C GLY A 43 1.03 15.96 5.06
N ALA A 44 0.50 14.83 5.53
CA ALA A 44 -0.43 14.81 6.66
C ALA A 44 0.23 15.22 8.00
N LEU A 45 1.47 14.76 8.23
CA LEU A 45 2.14 14.99 9.50
C LEU A 45 2.84 16.35 9.60
N SER A 46 3.32 16.91 8.49
CA SER A 46 4.10 18.16 8.49
C SER A 46 3.35 19.38 9.04
N ALA A 47 2.02 19.37 8.98
CA ALA A 47 1.18 20.44 9.52
C ALA A 47 1.12 20.44 11.06
N THR A 48 1.17 19.25 11.68
CA THR A 48 1.04 19.07 13.15
C THR A 48 2.36 18.78 13.83
N HIS A 49 3.36 18.32 13.07
CA HIS A 49 4.70 17.96 13.52
C HIS A 49 5.74 18.67 12.64
N PRO A 50 5.94 19.98 12.78
CA PRO A 50 6.82 20.75 11.90
C PRO A 50 8.30 20.33 11.97
N GLU A 51 8.70 19.64 13.04
CA GLU A 51 10.03 19.05 13.23
C GLU A 51 10.24 17.76 12.43
N ILE A 52 9.17 17.17 11.84
CA ILE A 52 9.32 15.92 11.08
C ILE A 52 9.96 16.18 9.72
N SER A 53 10.93 15.38 9.37
CA SER A 53 11.58 15.45 8.05
C SER A 53 11.07 14.34 7.12
N ARG A 54 11.16 14.56 5.81
CA ARG A 54 10.91 13.50 4.81
C ARG A 54 11.78 12.28 5.08
N ALA A 55 13.06 12.48 5.42
CA ALA A 55 13.97 11.40 5.74
C ALA A 55 13.49 10.57 6.94
N THR A 56 12.94 11.21 7.97
CA THR A 56 12.38 10.49 9.13
C THR A 56 11.19 9.62 8.74
N VAL A 57 10.29 10.12 7.88
CA VAL A 57 9.14 9.35 7.37
C VAL A 57 9.64 8.15 6.59
N TYR A 58 10.48 8.34 5.57
CA TYR A 58 11.03 7.25 4.76
C TYR A 58 11.78 6.21 5.60
N ASN A 59 12.65 6.65 6.51
CA ASN A 59 13.40 5.74 7.37
C ASN A 59 12.50 4.94 8.31
N THR A 60 11.38 5.52 8.76
CA THR A 60 10.43 4.80 9.62
C THR A 60 9.61 3.78 8.81
N LEU A 61 9.12 4.16 7.64
CA LEU A 61 8.40 3.26 6.74
C LEU A 61 9.29 2.09 6.29
N ASN A 62 10.53 2.36 5.89
CA ASN A 62 11.49 1.32 5.53
C ASN A 62 11.77 0.37 6.71
N ALA A 63 11.96 0.89 7.92
CA ALA A 63 12.16 0.07 9.10
C ALA A 63 10.95 -0.84 9.37
N LEU A 64 9.73 -0.33 9.28
CA LEU A 64 8.51 -1.13 9.47
C LEU A 64 8.34 -2.18 8.38
N ARG A 65 8.64 -1.86 7.12
CA ARG A 65 8.66 -2.82 6.01
C ARG A 65 9.68 -3.93 6.25
N ASP A 66 10.90 -3.59 6.59
CA ASP A 66 11.98 -4.55 6.80
C ASP A 66 11.71 -5.49 7.98
N LEU A 67 10.89 -5.03 8.94
CA LEU A 67 10.39 -5.82 10.06
C LEU A 67 9.09 -6.59 9.73
N GLY A 68 8.57 -6.46 8.51
CA GLY A 68 7.33 -7.13 8.08
C GLY A 68 6.05 -6.58 8.72
N ALA A 69 6.11 -5.39 9.34
CA ALA A 69 4.94 -4.76 9.97
C ALA A 69 4.06 -4.00 8.96
N ILE A 70 4.58 -3.66 7.80
CA ILE A 70 3.85 -3.14 6.64
C ILE A 70 4.40 -3.77 5.37
N VAL A 71 3.61 -3.72 4.31
CA VAL A 71 4.00 -4.26 3.00
C VAL A 71 4.18 -3.12 2.00
N GLU A 72 5.25 -3.21 1.20
CA GLU A 72 5.49 -2.28 0.12
C GLU A 72 4.80 -2.77 -1.16
N ILE A 73 3.97 -1.91 -1.76
CA ILE A 73 3.31 -2.14 -3.05
C ILE A 73 3.91 -1.19 -4.07
N SER A 74 4.69 -1.75 -5.00
CA SER A 74 5.26 -0.99 -6.11
C SER A 74 4.28 -0.93 -7.28
N VAL A 75 3.95 0.27 -7.75
CA VAL A 75 2.96 0.51 -8.81
C VAL A 75 3.60 0.83 -10.15
N GLY A 76 4.93 0.76 -10.22
CA GLY A 76 5.72 1.20 -11.36
C GLY A 76 6.07 2.70 -11.30
N GLY A 77 7.26 3.07 -11.79
CA GLY A 77 7.83 4.40 -11.60
C GLY A 77 8.16 4.67 -10.12
N ASP A 78 8.10 5.93 -9.71
CA ASP A 78 8.45 6.37 -8.35
C ASP A 78 7.27 6.28 -7.36
N HIS A 79 6.23 5.50 -7.67
CA HIS A 79 5.03 5.40 -6.84
C HIS A 79 5.08 4.13 -5.99
N THR A 80 5.52 4.29 -4.75
CA THR A 80 5.50 3.26 -3.72
C THR A 80 4.37 3.56 -2.75
N HIS A 81 3.49 2.58 -2.54
CA HIS A 81 2.45 2.61 -1.51
C HIS A 81 2.78 1.64 -0.40
N TYR A 82 2.25 1.87 0.79
CA TYR A 82 2.40 0.97 1.92
C TYR A 82 1.05 0.44 2.36
N ASP A 83 0.95 -0.89 2.34
CA ASP A 83 -0.18 -1.62 2.86
C ASP A 83 0.00 -1.85 4.36
N THR A 84 -0.99 -1.44 5.12
CA THR A 84 -1.02 -1.55 6.59
C THR A 84 -1.93 -2.69 7.07
N ASN A 85 -2.57 -3.41 6.14
CA ASN A 85 -3.48 -4.50 6.45
C ASN A 85 -2.69 -5.82 6.60
N PRO A 86 -2.59 -6.42 7.80
CA PRO A 86 -1.87 -7.67 7.99
C PRO A 86 -2.65 -8.91 7.52
N GLU A 87 -3.97 -8.78 7.34
CA GLU A 87 -4.82 -9.90 6.95
C GLU A 87 -4.61 -10.22 5.46
N PRO A 88 -4.61 -11.51 5.09
CA PRO A 88 -4.50 -11.91 3.68
C PRO A 88 -5.66 -11.36 2.86
N HIS A 89 -5.37 -10.56 1.85
CA HIS A 89 -6.34 -9.93 0.96
C HIS A 89 -5.75 -9.71 -0.44
N VAL A 90 -6.56 -9.15 -1.34
CA VAL A 90 -6.13 -8.81 -2.70
C VAL A 90 -6.05 -7.29 -2.86
N ASN A 91 -4.89 -6.82 -3.26
CA ASN A 91 -4.66 -5.43 -3.64
C ASN A 91 -4.95 -5.21 -5.13
N LEU A 92 -5.78 -4.20 -5.46
CA LEU A 92 -6.07 -3.78 -6.82
C LEU A 92 -5.25 -2.55 -7.16
N VAL A 93 -4.39 -2.65 -8.16
CA VAL A 93 -3.45 -1.59 -8.56
C VAL A 93 -3.82 -1.05 -9.93
N CYS A 94 -4.06 0.26 -10.02
CA CYS A 94 -4.33 0.91 -11.30
C CYS A 94 -3.03 1.38 -11.96
N LEU A 95 -2.69 0.82 -13.11
CA LEU A 95 -1.50 1.17 -13.90
C LEU A 95 -1.48 2.61 -14.43
N ARG A 96 -2.64 3.31 -14.45
CA ARG A 96 -2.73 4.66 -15.00
C ARG A 96 -2.62 5.75 -13.95
N CYS A 97 -3.35 5.63 -12.84
CA CYS A 97 -3.37 6.65 -11.79
C CYS A 97 -2.58 6.26 -10.54
N GLY A 98 -2.04 5.04 -10.50
CA GLY A 98 -1.27 4.55 -9.36
C GLY A 98 -2.10 4.20 -8.12
N GLN A 99 -3.43 4.37 -8.17
CA GLN A 99 -4.29 4.06 -7.03
C GLN A 99 -4.17 2.59 -6.64
N VAL A 100 -4.06 2.33 -5.34
CA VAL A 100 -4.14 1.01 -4.72
C VAL A 100 -5.34 0.97 -3.81
N VAL A 101 -6.15 -0.10 -3.92
CA VAL A 101 -7.32 -0.33 -3.07
C VAL A 101 -7.45 -1.81 -2.73
N ASP A 102 -7.96 -2.13 -1.54
CA ASP A 102 -8.30 -3.48 -1.16
C ASP A 102 -9.54 -3.96 -1.92
N TYR A 103 -9.50 -5.20 -2.36
CA TYR A 103 -10.70 -5.86 -2.85
C TYR A 103 -11.57 -6.26 -1.65
N ALA A 104 -12.77 -5.69 -1.58
CA ALA A 104 -13.69 -5.89 -0.47
C ALA A 104 -14.49 -7.21 -0.51
N GLY A 105 -14.33 -8.01 -1.58
CA GLY A 105 -15.01 -9.30 -1.72
C GLY A 105 -14.25 -10.43 -1.04
N ASP A 106 -14.95 -11.53 -0.82
CA ASP A 106 -14.33 -12.76 -0.30
C ASP A 106 -13.44 -13.41 -1.37
N VAL A 107 -12.22 -13.74 -0.99
CA VAL A 107 -11.25 -14.45 -1.84
C VAL A 107 -10.82 -15.70 -1.09
N PRO A 108 -11.04 -16.91 -1.65
CA PRO A 108 -10.75 -18.15 -0.96
C PRO A 108 -9.23 -18.44 -0.94
N LEU A 109 -8.46 -17.56 -0.31
CA LEU A 109 -7.00 -17.73 -0.17
C LEU A 109 -6.62 -19.01 0.59
N ALA A 110 -7.50 -19.50 1.47
CA ALA A 110 -7.31 -20.78 2.16
C ALA A 110 -7.14 -21.92 1.16
N VAL A 111 -7.93 -21.94 0.08
CA VAL A 111 -7.81 -22.98 -0.97
C VAL A 111 -6.46 -22.89 -1.67
N LEU A 112 -5.92 -21.69 -1.87
CA LEU A 112 -4.57 -21.50 -2.43
C LEU A 112 -3.50 -22.08 -1.51
N TYR A 113 -3.57 -21.79 -0.20
CA TYR A 113 -2.63 -22.34 0.79
C TYR A 113 -2.65 -23.87 0.80
N GLU A 114 -3.84 -24.46 0.87
CA GLU A 114 -4.02 -25.93 0.87
C GLU A 114 -3.48 -26.56 -0.43
N THR A 115 -3.78 -25.95 -1.58
CA THR A 115 -3.32 -26.44 -2.88
C THR A 115 -1.79 -26.41 -3.00
N VAL A 116 -1.16 -25.29 -2.62
CA VAL A 116 0.30 -25.17 -2.63
C VAL A 116 0.94 -26.17 -1.70
N HIS A 117 0.41 -26.32 -0.48
CA HIS A 117 0.93 -27.29 0.47
C HIS A 117 0.82 -28.74 -0.06
N ALA A 118 -0.34 -29.12 -0.58
CA ALA A 118 -0.58 -30.46 -1.10
C ALA A 118 0.33 -30.83 -2.29
N GLN A 119 0.63 -29.86 -3.17
CA GLN A 119 1.43 -30.10 -4.36
C GLN A 119 2.94 -30.03 -4.14
N THR A 120 3.39 -29.23 -3.16
CA THR A 120 4.81 -28.89 -3.01
C THR A 120 5.39 -29.20 -1.64
N GLY A 121 4.55 -29.48 -0.63
CA GLY A 121 4.95 -29.57 0.77
C GLY A 121 5.30 -28.20 1.40
N PHE A 122 5.18 -27.10 0.65
CA PHE A 122 5.51 -25.76 1.13
C PHE A 122 4.46 -25.27 2.14
N GLN A 123 4.91 -24.88 3.32
CA GLN A 123 4.05 -24.34 4.37
C GLN A 123 4.05 -22.80 4.29
N ALA A 124 3.07 -22.24 3.62
CA ALA A 124 2.90 -20.80 3.54
C ALA A 124 2.42 -20.23 4.89
N VAL A 125 3.02 -19.13 5.33
CA VAL A 125 2.63 -18.39 6.54
C VAL A 125 1.92 -17.09 6.22
N SER A 126 2.06 -16.59 4.99
CA SER A 126 1.39 -15.39 4.48
C SER A 126 1.32 -15.45 2.96
N ALA A 127 0.37 -14.73 2.35
CA ALA A 127 0.33 -14.49 0.92
C ALA A 127 -0.03 -13.02 0.65
N GLN A 128 0.60 -12.48 -0.38
CA GLN A 128 0.27 -11.18 -0.94
C GLN A 128 -0.25 -11.39 -2.35
N VAL A 129 -1.47 -10.97 -2.62
CA VAL A 129 -2.07 -11.06 -3.94
C VAL A 129 -2.28 -9.65 -4.47
N GLN A 130 -1.69 -9.37 -5.63
CA GLN A 130 -1.82 -8.10 -6.31
C GLN A 130 -2.41 -8.31 -7.70
N MET A 131 -3.49 -7.62 -8.00
CA MET A 131 -4.06 -7.56 -9.34
C MET A 131 -3.79 -6.19 -9.94
N VAL A 132 -3.19 -6.18 -11.12
CA VAL A 132 -2.84 -4.95 -11.84
C VAL A 132 -3.76 -4.76 -13.04
N GLY A 133 -4.23 -3.51 -13.25
CA GLY A 133 -5.16 -3.21 -14.33
C GLY A 133 -5.50 -1.72 -14.40
N PHE A 134 -6.74 -1.40 -14.70
CA PHE A 134 -7.22 -0.03 -14.81
C PHE A 134 -8.50 0.13 -14.00
N CYS A 135 -8.56 1.09 -13.08
CA CYS A 135 -9.77 1.42 -12.35
C CYS A 135 -10.87 1.95 -13.28
N ALA A 136 -12.11 1.90 -12.85
CA ALA A 136 -13.28 2.28 -13.66
C ALA A 136 -13.18 3.72 -14.19
N GLU A 137 -12.67 4.64 -13.37
CA GLU A 137 -12.47 6.02 -13.77
C GLU A 137 -11.41 6.15 -14.89
N CYS A 138 -10.29 5.47 -14.77
CA CYS A 138 -9.24 5.47 -15.79
C CYS A 138 -9.68 4.81 -17.10
N GLN A 139 -10.51 3.77 -17.03
CA GLN A 139 -11.13 3.16 -18.22
C GLN A 139 -12.07 4.15 -18.91
N THR A 140 -12.87 4.89 -18.16
CA THR A 140 -13.80 5.90 -18.71
C THR A 140 -13.02 7.04 -19.36
N ARG A 141 -12.01 7.59 -18.69
CA ARG A 141 -11.15 8.65 -19.26
C ARG A 141 -10.52 8.21 -20.58
N LYS A 142 -10.02 6.97 -20.67
CA LYS A 142 -9.41 6.44 -21.90
C LYS A 142 -10.44 6.35 -23.04
N ARG A 143 -11.66 5.89 -22.76
CA ARG A 143 -12.75 5.85 -23.77
C ARG A 143 -13.10 7.24 -24.30
N ASP A 144 -13.15 8.23 -23.42
CA ASP A 144 -13.48 9.61 -23.79
C ASP A 144 -12.35 10.28 -24.59
N GLU A 145 -11.12 9.95 -24.29
CA GLU A 145 -9.95 10.40 -25.06
C GLU A 145 -9.99 9.86 -26.50
N ILE A 146 -10.24 8.57 -26.65
CA ILE A 146 -10.34 7.91 -27.96
C ILE A 146 -11.53 8.51 -28.75
N ARG A 147 -12.68 8.71 -28.10
CA ARG A 147 -13.85 9.32 -28.75
C ARG A 147 -13.54 10.72 -29.27
N ARG A 148 -12.87 11.57 -28.48
CA ARG A 148 -12.47 12.93 -28.89
C ARG A 148 -11.48 12.89 -30.05
N GLN A 149 -10.53 12.00 -30.05
CA GLN A 149 -9.57 11.85 -31.15
C GLN A 149 -10.26 11.46 -32.47
N LEU A 150 -11.19 10.49 -32.42
CA LEU A 150 -11.97 10.05 -33.60
C LEU A 150 -12.86 11.18 -34.14
N GLN A 151 -13.49 11.98 -33.28
CA GLN A 151 -14.28 13.13 -33.70
C GLN A 151 -13.44 14.22 -34.35
N ALA A 152 -12.26 14.52 -33.80
CA ALA A 152 -11.35 15.51 -34.38
C ALA A 152 -10.81 15.06 -35.74
N SER A 153 -10.59 13.75 -35.95
CA SER A 153 -10.13 13.21 -37.24
C SER A 153 -11.24 13.14 -38.30
N ALA A 154 -12.51 13.16 -37.90
CA ALA A 154 -13.66 13.10 -38.83
C ALA A 154 -14.09 14.49 -39.33
N THR A 155 -13.47 15.58 -38.84
CA THR A 155 -13.83 16.96 -39.20
C THR A 155 -12.85 17.55 -40.24
N ILE A 156 -11.93 16.76 -40.80
CA ILE A 156 -11.03 17.09 -41.90
C ILE A 156 -11.54 16.46 -43.19
#